data_31ad68fee1a123881fb1546d8ac5dd57
#
_entry.id   31ad68fee1a123881fb1546d8ac5dd57
#
_cell.length_a   1.000
_cell.length_b   1.000
_cell.length_c   1.000
_cell.angle_alpha   90.00
_cell.angle_beta   90.00
_cell.angle_gamma   90.00
#
_symmetry.space_group_name_H-M   'P 1'
#
loop_
_entity.id
_entity.type
_entity.pdbx_description
1 polymer ?
#
loop_
_entity_poly.entity_id
_entity_poly.type
_entity_poly.pdbx_seq_one_letter_code
_entity_poly.pdbx_strand_id
1 'polypeptide(L)'
;KLVENVKASKFKGILGINIGKNADTPVEKAVDDYLICLEKVYNYASYVTVNISSPNTKNLRSLQSGDALTELLETLRKRQLELAEEHQHYVPLVLKVAPDLSAEDIEFIAKQLLQFKIDGLIVTNTTLSREGVENLKYADEAGGLSGAPVFEKSTACLAAFSKALDG
;
A
#
# COMPACT_ATOMS: atom_id res chain seq x y z
N LYS A 1 -2.70 20.13 -5.50
CA LYS A 1 -3.42 19.67 -6.72
C LYS A 1 -4.39 18.52 -6.41
N LEU A 2 -3.97 17.35 -5.81
CA LEU A 2 -4.89 16.24 -5.49
C LEU A 2 -6.01 16.71 -4.55
N VAL A 3 -5.66 17.26 -3.40
CA VAL A 3 -6.63 17.74 -2.39
C VAL A 3 -7.57 18.81 -2.96
N GLU A 4 -7.09 19.70 -3.80
CA GLU A 4 -7.92 20.72 -4.47
C GLU A 4 -8.94 20.05 -5.41
N ASN A 5 -8.52 19.04 -6.16
CA ASN A 5 -9.42 18.28 -7.03
C ASN A 5 -10.47 17.51 -6.21
N VAL A 6 -10.08 16.91 -5.09
CA VAL A 6 -11.02 16.23 -4.18
C VAL A 6 -12.04 17.23 -3.60
N LYS A 7 -11.59 18.41 -3.15
CA LYS A 7 -12.50 19.47 -2.66
C LYS A 7 -13.49 19.95 -3.71
N ALA A 8 -13.04 20.04 -4.96
CA ALA A 8 -13.89 20.47 -6.07
C ALA A 8 -14.83 19.34 -6.56
N SER A 9 -14.59 18.09 -6.18
CA SER A 9 -15.41 16.96 -6.59
C SER A 9 -16.80 16.99 -5.94
N LYS A 10 -17.82 16.63 -6.75
CA LYS A 10 -19.20 16.42 -6.28
C LYS A 10 -19.49 14.98 -5.87
N PHE A 11 -18.47 14.10 -5.92
CA PHE A 11 -18.62 12.70 -5.55
C PHE A 11 -19.00 12.56 -4.07
N LYS A 12 -20.01 11.72 -3.79
CA LYS A 12 -20.55 11.50 -2.44
C LYS A 12 -20.41 10.07 -1.95
N GLY A 13 -19.75 9.21 -2.74
CA GLY A 13 -19.49 7.81 -2.37
C GLY A 13 -18.26 7.65 -1.49
N ILE A 14 -17.86 6.40 -1.30
CA ILE A 14 -16.65 6.03 -0.56
C ILE A 14 -15.42 6.43 -1.38
N LEU A 15 -14.61 7.32 -0.85
CA LEU A 15 -13.38 7.81 -1.49
C LEU A 15 -12.14 7.25 -0.79
N GLY A 16 -11.48 6.29 -1.41
CA GLY A 16 -10.14 5.85 -1.00
C GLY A 16 -9.07 6.74 -1.62
N ILE A 17 -8.12 7.22 -0.82
CA ILE A 17 -6.97 7.99 -1.31
C ILE A 17 -5.70 7.19 -1.13
N ASN A 18 -4.97 6.98 -2.23
CA ASN A 18 -3.72 6.24 -2.25
C ASN A 18 -2.55 7.20 -2.07
N ILE A 19 -1.71 6.94 -1.06
CA ILE A 19 -0.50 7.70 -0.77
C ILE A 19 0.75 6.84 -0.94
N GLY A 20 1.87 7.49 -1.22
CA GLY A 20 3.15 6.80 -1.45
C GLY A 20 4.34 7.75 -1.37
N LYS A 21 5.52 7.17 -1.42
CA LYS A 21 6.79 7.89 -1.47
C LYS A 21 6.99 8.55 -2.83
N ASN A 22 7.52 9.78 -2.87
CA ASN A 22 7.95 10.43 -4.10
C ASN A 22 9.15 9.69 -4.74
N ALA A 23 9.28 9.83 -6.06
CA ALA A 23 10.35 9.16 -6.80
C ALA A 23 11.77 9.58 -6.32
N ASP A 24 11.93 10.86 -6.02
CA ASP A 24 13.22 11.45 -5.65
C ASP A 24 13.55 11.38 -4.15
N THR A 25 12.60 10.98 -3.31
CA THR A 25 12.83 10.82 -1.87
C THR A 25 13.63 9.53 -1.61
N PRO A 26 14.75 9.58 -0.89
CA PRO A 26 15.45 8.38 -0.44
C PRO A 26 14.54 7.47 0.41
N VAL A 27 14.77 6.15 0.35
CA VAL A 27 13.92 5.19 1.06
C VAL A 27 13.95 5.38 2.59
N GLU A 28 15.08 5.83 3.12
CA GLU A 28 15.29 6.13 4.54
C GLU A 28 14.44 7.33 5.03
N LYS A 29 13.93 8.14 4.10
CA LYS A 29 13.03 9.27 4.37
C LYS A 29 11.61 9.04 3.87
N ALA A 30 11.31 7.80 3.50
CA ALA A 30 9.98 7.46 2.98
C ALA A 30 8.85 7.83 3.95
N VAL A 31 9.06 7.60 5.24
CA VAL A 31 8.06 7.87 6.30
C VAL A 31 7.58 9.32 6.26
N ASP A 32 8.48 10.28 6.02
CA ASP A 32 8.14 11.72 5.95
C ASP A 32 7.12 11.99 4.83
N ASP A 33 7.30 11.40 3.65
CA ASP A 33 6.38 11.56 2.53
C ASP A 33 4.98 11.00 2.85
N TYR A 34 4.93 9.83 3.49
CA TYR A 34 3.65 9.23 3.90
C TYR A 34 2.94 10.06 4.97
N LEU A 35 3.66 10.60 5.96
CA LEU A 35 3.09 11.48 6.98
C LEU A 35 2.51 12.75 6.37
N ILE A 36 3.29 13.45 5.54
CA ILE A 36 2.85 14.66 4.84
C ILE A 36 1.60 14.38 3.99
N CYS A 37 1.57 13.25 3.31
CA CYS A 37 0.41 12.85 2.51
C CYS A 37 -0.79 12.54 3.39
N LEU A 38 -0.61 11.72 4.44
CA LEU A 38 -1.68 11.33 5.37
C LEU A 38 -2.36 12.57 5.97
N GLU A 39 -1.60 13.49 6.53
CA GLU A 39 -2.12 14.73 7.13
C GLU A 39 -2.94 15.56 6.13
N LYS A 40 -2.44 15.68 4.90
CA LYS A 40 -3.13 16.49 3.87
C LYS A 40 -4.43 15.87 3.37
N VAL A 41 -4.56 14.54 3.36
CA VAL A 41 -5.72 13.86 2.79
C VAL A 41 -6.72 13.38 3.84
N TYR A 42 -6.34 13.36 5.11
CA TYR A 42 -7.10 12.74 6.19
C TYR A 42 -8.58 13.12 6.19
N ASN A 43 -8.89 14.41 6.20
CA ASN A 43 -10.27 14.92 6.26
C ASN A 43 -11.09 14.75 4.97
N TYR A 44 -10.49 14.19 3.92
CA TYR A 44 -11.14 14.05 2.62
C TYR A 44 -11.33 12.61 2.20
N ALA A 45 -10.70 11.69 2.90
CA ALA A 45 -10.71 10.27 2.57
C ALA A 45 -11.72 9.49 3.42
N SER A 46 -12.41 8.53 2.82
CA SER A 46 -13.16 7.50 3.56
C SER A 46 -12.21 6.43 4.13
N TYR A 47 -11.08 6.20 3.47
CA TYR A 47 -9.93 5.41 3.92
C TYR A 47 -8.68 5.85 3.16
N VAL A 48 -7.50 5.62 3.76
CA VAL A 48 -6.21 5.93 3.12
C VAL A 48 -5.46 4.63 2.84
N THR A 49 -5.02 4.46 1.58
CA THR A 49 -4.17 3.35 1.17
C THR A 49 -2.70 3.73 1.24
N VAL A 50 -1.96 3.05 2.08
CA VAL A 50 -0.50 3.14 2.19
C VAL A 50 0.12 2.21 1.15
N ASN A 51 0.56 2.76 0.02
CA ASN A 51 1.09 1.99 -1.09
C ASN A 51 2.61 1.82 -1.00
N ILE A 52 3.06 0.63 -0.61
CA ILE A 52 4.47 0.25 -0.52
C ILE A 52 4.91 -0.73 -1.64
N SER A 53 4.10 -0.85 -2.69
CA SER A 53 4.22 -1.97 -3.64
C SER A 53 4.39 -1.56 -5.11
N SER A 54 4.48 -0.24 -5.41
CA SER A 54 4.67 0.21 -6.80
C SER A 54 6.00 -0.29 -7.37
N PRO A 55 6.00 -0.95 -8.54
CA PRO A 55 7.22 -1.34 -9.23
C PRO A 55 7.94 -0.15 -9.90
N ASN A 56 7.24 0.96 -10.07
CA ASN A 56 7.71 2.13 -10.80
C ASN A 56 8.44 3.16 -9.92
N THR A 57 8.43 2.97 -8.61
CA THR A 57 9.14 3.83 -7.66
C THR A 57 10.37 3.10 -7.14
N LYS A 58 11.56 3.67 -7.40
CA LYS A 58 12.84 3.05 -7.03
C LYS A 58 12.86 2.66 -5.55
N ASN A 59 13.23 1.43 -5.28
CA ASN A 59 13.37 0.85 -3.94
C ASN A 59 12.11 0.90 -3.05
N LEU A 60 10.94 1.22 -3.59
CA LEU A 60 9.72 1.29 -2.77
C LEU A 60 9.38 -0.06 -2.13
N ARG A 61 9.59 -1.15 -2.86
CA ARG A 61 9.28 -2.51 -2.38
C ARG A 61 10.17 -2.98 -1.23
N SER A 62 11.33 -2.33 -0.99
CA SER A 62 12.13 -2.60 0.20
C SER A 62 11.42 -2.21 1.50
N LEU A 63 10.39 -1.36 1.42
CA LEU A 63 9.51 -1.05 2.57
C LEU A 63 8.58 -2.20 2.96
N GLN A 64 8.56 -3.33 2.22
CA GLN A 64 7.69 -4.48 2.53
C GLN A 64 8.32 -5.45 3.53
N SER A 65 9.53 -5.21 3.99
CA SER A 65 10.27 -6.13 4.87
C SER A 65 11.08 -5.40 5.94
N GLY A 66 11.44 -6.14 6.99
CA GLY A 66 12.36 -5.70 8.03
C GLY A 66 11.90 -4.48 8.82
N ASP A 67 12.89 -3.80 9.42
CA ASP A 67 12.66 -2.64 10.31
C ASP A 67 11.96 -1.47 9.61
N ALA A 68 12.16 -1.33 8.30
CA ALA A 68 11.55 -0.25 7.51
C ALA A 68 10.01 -0.34 7.48
N LEU A 69 9.45 -1.55 7.38
CA LEU A 69 7.99 -1.73 7.47
C LEU A 69 7.49 -1.46 8.89
N THR A 70 8.20 -1.97 9.88
CA THR A 70 7.85 -1.78 11.30
C THR A 70 7.79 -0.29 11.64
N GLU A 71 8.83 0.47 11.33
CA GLU A 71 8.91 1.92 11.57
C GLU A 71 7.79 2.69 10.84
N LEU A 72 7.55 2.35 9.58
CA LEU A 72 6.50 2.98 8.78
C LEU A 72 5.12 2.77 9.39
N LEU A 73 4.76 1.53 9.73
CA LEU A 73 3.43 1.22 10.27
C LEU A 73 3.23 1.77 11.67
N GLU A 74 4.24 1.69 12.55
CA GLU A 74 4.19 2.29 13.89
C GLU A 74 3.95 3.80 13.82
N THR A 75 4.74 4.48 12.98
CA THR A 75 4.67 5.94 12.84
C THR A 75 3.32 6.38 12.25
N LEU A 76 2.86 5.71 11.20
CA LEU A 76 1.58 6.05 10.58
C LEU A 76 0.40 5.73 11.49
N ARG A 77 0.44 4.62 12.23
CA ARG A 77 -0.61 4.28 13.19
C ARG A 77 -0.70 5.30 14.31
N LYS A 78 0.43 5.70 14.86
CA LYS A 78 0.47 6.76 15.89
C LYS A 78 -0.17 8.05 15.36
N ARG A 79 0.26 8.50 14.17
CA ARG A 79 -0.26 9.74 13.58
C ARG A 79 -1.75 9.65 13.22
N GLN A 80 -2.22 8.50 12.75
CA GLN A 80 -3.64 8.25 12.48
C GLN A 80 -4.48 8.47 13.75
N LEU A 81 -4.05 7.95 14.89
CA LEU A 81 -4.77 8.08 16.15
C LEU A 81 -4.80 9.54 16.63
N GLU A 82 -3.69 10.26 16.52
CA GLU A 82 -3.62 11.68 16.81
C GLU A 82 -4.59 12.49 15.92
N LEU A 83 -4.60 12.22 14.61
CA LEU A 83 -5.51 12.88 13.67
C LEU A 83 -6.98 12.52 13.95
N ALA A 84 -7.26 11.29 14.40
CA ALA A 84 -8.61 10.90 14.78
C ALA A 84 -9.13 11.69 15.98
N GLU A 85 -8.27 11.97 16.96
CA GLU A 85 -8.60 12.83 18.10
C GLU A 85 -8.73 14.30 17.67
N GLU A 86 -7.78 14.82 16.88
CA GLU A 86 -7.78 16.21 16.40
C GLU A 86 -9.05 16.56 15.61
N HIS A 87 -9.49 15.61 14.77
CA HIS A 87 -10.62 15.84 13.85
C HIS A 87 -11.94 15.22 14.31
N GLN A 88 -11.96 14.51 15.44
CA GLN A 88 -13.12 13.78 15.96
C GLN A 88 -13.72 12.83 14.90
N HIS A 89 -12.85 12.27 14.06
CA HIS A 89 -13.22 11.41 12.95
C HIS A 89 -12.12 10.38 12.66
N TYR A 90 -12.48 9.09 12.63
CA TYR A 90 -11.55 8.01 12.34
C TYR A 90 -11.53 7.67 10.84
N VAL A 91 -10.34 7.68 10.24
CA VAL A 91 -10.12 7.28 8.84
C VAL A 91 -9.25 6.03 8.81
N PRO A 92 -9.76 4.88 8.31
CA PRO A 92 -9.02 3.64 8.23
C PRO A 92 -7.75 3.74 7.38
N LEU A 93 -6.67 3.08 7.83
CA LEU A 93 -5.44 2.86 7.06
C LEU A 93 -5.43 1.44 6.48
N VAL A 94 -5.17 1.35 5.18
CA VAL A 94 -5.12 0.09 4.44
C VAL A 94 -3.76 -0.06 3.76
N LEU A 95 -3.02 -1.12 4.08
CA LEU A 95 -1.73 -1.39 3.44
C LEU A 95 -1.94 -2.03 2.06
N LYS A 96 -1.17 -1.62 1.03
CA LYS A 96 -1.21 -2.24 -0.30
C LYS A 96 0.13 -2.86 -0.65
N VAL A 97 0.12 -4.19 -0.89
CA VAL A 97 1.30 -5.02 -1.11
C VAL A 97 1.44 -5.52 -2.54
N ALA A 98 2.64 -5.97 -2.91
CA ALA A 98 2.92 -6.61 -4.19
C ALA A 98 2.53 -8.10 -4.16
N PRO A 99 2.33 -8.75 -5.32
CA PRO A 99 2.09 -10.18 -5.39
C PRO A 99 3.39 -11.01 -5.33
N ASP A 100 4.56 -10.36 -5.44
CA ASP A 100 5.88 -10.99 -5.54
C ASP A 100 6.52 -11.13 -4.15
N LEU A 101 5.78 -11.70 -3.19
CA LEU A 101 6.21 -11.90 -1.80
C LEU A 101 6.52 -13.38 -1.54
N SER A 102 7.54 -13.64 -0.72
CA SER A 102 7.81 -14.97 -0.17
C SER A 102 6.80 -15.33 0.94
N ALA A 103 6.77 -16.60 1.36
CA ALA A 103 5.94 -17.01 2.48
C ALA A 103 6.36 -16.29 3.78
N GLU A 104 7.66 -16.14 3.98
CA GLU A 104 8.25 -15.44 5.12
C GLU A 104 7.86 -13.95 5.14
N ASP A 105 7.86 -13.29 3.97
CA ASP A 105 7.40 -11.90 3.85
C ASP A 105 5.92 -11.76 4.21
N ILE A 106 5.07 -12.68 3.74
CA ILE A 106 3.64 -12.70 4.04
C ILE A 106 3.40 -12.85 5.55
N GLU A 107 4.06 -13.82 6.20
CA GLU A 107 3.96 -14.02 7.65
C GLU A 107 4.45 -12.79 8.43
N PHE A 108 5.58 -12.21 8.01
CA PHE A 108 6.11 -11.00 8.64
C PHE A 108 5.14 -9.82 8.50
N ILE A 109 4.64 -9.55 7.30
CA ILE A 109 3.69 -8.45 7.05
C ILE A 109 2.40 -8.67 7.86
N ALA A 110 1.85 -9.89 7.85
CA ALA A 110 0.64 -10.21 8.62
C ALA A 110 0.84 -9.93 10.12
N LYS A 111 1.98 -10.35 10.68
CA LYS A 111 2.34 -10.05 12.08
C LYS A 111 2.39 -8.55 12.35
N GLN A 112 2.99 -7.76 11.45
CA GLN A 112 3.05 -6.30 11.60
C GLN A 112 1.66 -5.67 11.54
N LEU A 113 0.79 -6.12 10.62
CA LEU A 113 -0.60 -5.63 10.51
C LEU A 113 -1.37 -5.86 11.81
N LEU A 114 -1.26 -7.05 12.41
CA LEU A 114 -1.90 -7.38 13.69
C LEU A 114 -1.30 -6.56 14.85
N GLN A 115 0.02 -6.46 14.91
CA GLN A 115 0.74 -5.72 15.98
C GLN A 115 0.32 -4.25 16.02
N PHE A 116 0.29 -3.58 14.89
CA PHE A 116 -0.05 -2.16 14.78
C PHE A 116 -1.54 -1.91 14.55
N LYS A 117 -2.36 -2.97 14.50
CA LYS A 117 -3.81 -2.88 14.30
C LYS A 117 -4.15 -2.06 13.05
N ILE A 118 -3.49 -2.34 11.93
CA ILE A 118 -3.80 -1.74 10.64
C ILE A 118 -5.16 -2.26 10.17
N ASP A 119 -6.00 -1.37 9.68
CA ASP A 119 -7.43 -1.62 9.47
C ASP A 119 -7.74 -2.54 8.28
N GLY A 120 -6.82 -2.66 7.32
CA GLY A 120 -7.04 -3.51 6.16
C GLY A 120 -5.82 -3.73 5.30
N LEU A 121 -5.97 -4.65 4.34
CA LEU A 121 -4.91 -5.04 3.40
C LEU A 121 -5.49 -5.12 1.98
N ILE A 122 -4.80 -4.52 1.01
CA ILE A 122 -5.10 -4.66 -0.42
C ILE A 122 -4.09 -5.61 -1.05
N VAL A 123 -4.57 -6.76 -1.49
CA VAL A 123 -3.81 -7.80 -2.18
C VAL A 123 -4.36 -7.93 -3.61
N THR A 124 -3.64 -7.50 -4.64
CA THR A 124 -2.29 -7.00 -4.69
C THR A 124 -2.12 -5.85 -5.68
N ASN A 125 -0.90 -5.30 -5.74
CA ASN A 125 -0.45 -4.51 -6.87
C ASN A 125 -0.12 -5.43 -8.07
N THR A 126 0.46 -4.87 -9.13
CA THR A 126 0.96 -5.58 -10.32
C THR A 126 2.23 -6.37 -10.02
N THR A 127 2.55 -7.39 -10.85
CA THR A 127 3.77 -8.21 -10.72
C THR A 127 4.92 -7.69 -11.58
N LEU A 128 6.16 -7.98 -11.17
CA LEU A 128 7.35 -7.85 -12.00
C LEU A 128 7.62 -9.10 -12.86
N SER A 129 6.98 -10.22 -12.55
CA SER A 129 7.09 -11.44 -13.35
C SER A 129 6.56 -11.20 -14.76
N ARG A 130 7.20 -11.87 -15.73
CA ARG A 130 6.76 -11.90 -17.13
C ARG A 130 6.27 -13.30 -17.52
N GLU A 131 6.09 -14.17 -16.55
CA GLU A 131 5.59 -15.52 -16.75
C GLU A 131 4.27 -15.51 -17.54
N GLY A 132 4.22 -16.32 -18.59
CA GLY A 132 3.08 -16.44 -19.47
C GLY A 132 2.92 -15.33 -20.53
N VAL A 133 3.86 -14.36 -20.59
CA VAL A 133 3.87 -13.29 -21.62
C VAL A 133 5.21 -13.12 -22.33
N GLU A 134 6.18 -13.99 -22.08
CA GLU A 134 7.58 -13.88 -22.53
C GLU A 134 7.70 -13.73 -24.06
N ASN A 135 6.79 -14.32 -24.81
CA ASN A 135 6.79 -14.31 -26.26
C ASN A 135 5.85 -13.26 -26.87
N LEU A 136 5.26 -12.39 -26.06
CA LEU A 136 4.38 -11.34 -26.57
C LEU A 136 5.17 -10.09 -26.94
N LYS A 137 4.61 -9.29 -27.84
CA LYS A 137 5.26 -8.11 -28.46
C LYS A 137 5.82 -7.10 -27.46
N TYR A 138 5.23 -6.99 -26.28
CA TYR A 138 5.57 -5.99 -25.26
C TYR A 138 6.04 -6.62 -23.94
N ALA A 139 6.52 -7.87 -23.98
CA ALA A 139 6.96 -8.60 -22.80
C ALA A 139 8.07 -7.89 -22.02
N ASP A 140 8.97 -7.23 -22.74
CA ASP A 140 10.17 -6.56 -22.16
C ASP A 140 9.91 -5.12 -21.70
N GLU A 141 8.69 -4.61 -21.82
CA GLU A 141 8.40 -3.25 -21.37
C GLU A 141 8.54 -3.12 -19.84
N ALA A 142 9.16 -2.00 -19.42
CA ALA A 142 9.32 -1.69 -18.01
C ALA A 142 7.95 -1.41 -17.34
N GLY A 143 7.84 -1.78 -16.06
CA GLY A 143 6.63 -1.54 -15.27
C GLY A 143 6.00 -2.82 -14.74
N GLY A 144 4.85 -2.70 -14.13
CA GLY A 144 4.12 -3.83 -13.56
C GLY A 144 3.17 -4.47 -14.56
N LEU A 145 3.16 -5.80 -14.62
CA LEU A 145 2.22 -6.58 -15.39
C LEU A 145 0.94 -6.82 -14.57
N SER A 146 -0.23 -6.66 -15.21
CA SER A 146 -1.54 -6.92 -14.61
C SER A 146 -2.39 -7.83 -15.53
N GLY A 147 -3.66 -8.04 -15.13
CA GLY A 147 -4.61 -8.85 -15.91
C GLY A 147 -4.48 -10.35 -15.66
N ALA A 148 -4.86 -11.16 -16.65
CA ALA A 148 -4.88 -12.63 -16.52
C ALA A 148 -3.58 -13.25 -15.98
N PRO A 149 -2.37 -12.81 -16.39
CA PRO A 149 -1.13 -13.41 -15.91
C PRO A 149 -0.88 -13.26 -14.40
N VAL A 150 -1.48 -12.24 -13.76
CA VAL A 150 -1.29 -12.02 -12.31
C VAL A 150 -2.41 -12.60 -11.46
N PHE A 151 -3.49 -13.06 -12.08
CA PHE A 151 -4.70 -13.47 -11.36
C PHE A 151 -4.45 -14.61 -10.37
N GLU A 152 -3.85 -15.70 -10.82
CA GLU A 152 -3.56 -16.85 -9.94
C GLU A 152 -2.59 -16.48 -8.81
N LYS A 153 -1.54 -15.74 -9.14
CA LYS A 153 -0.54 -15.28 -8.18
C LYS A 153 -1.16 -14.36 -7.11
N SER A 154 -1.98 -13.41 -7.52
CA SER A 154 -2.66 -12.51 -6.58
C SER A 154 -3.67 -13.24 -5.71
N THR A 155 -4.39 -14.22 -6.27
CA THR A 155 -5.34 -15.06 -5.52
C THR A 155 -4.64 -15.95 -4.50
N ALA A 156 -3.52 -16.57 -4.87
CA ALA A 156 -2.69 -17.35 -3.95
C ALA A 156 -2.12 -16.48 -2.82
N CYS A 157 -1.64 -15.28 -3.15
CA CYS A 157 -1.15 -14.30 -2.17
C CYS A 157 -2.28 -13.89 -1.21
N LEU A 158 -3.49 -13.64 -1.70
CA LEU A 158 -4.67 -13.33 -0.89
C LEU A 158 -5.02 -14.47 0.07
N ALA A 159 -5.04 -15.71 -0.42
CA ALA A 159 -5.32 -16.88 0.40
C ALA A 159 -4.27 -17.07 1.51
N ALA A 160 -2.99 -16.83 1.20
CA ALA A 160 -1.91 -16.91 2.19
C ALA A 160 -2.06 -15.83 3.28
N PHE A 161 -2.35 -14.59 2.91
CA PHE A 161 -2.64 -13.53 3.89
C PHE A 161 -3.90 -13.82 4.72
N SER A 162 -4.98 -14.30 4.10
CA SER A 162 -6.18 -14.68 4.83
C SER A 162 -5.86 -15.69 5.92
N LYS A 163 -5.09 -16.74 5.58
CA LYS A 163 -4.65 -17.73 6.57
C LYS A 163 -3.75 -17.16 7.66
N ALA A 164 -2.81 -16.25 7.30
CA ALA A 164 -1.87 -15.66 8.26
C ALA A 164 -2.54 -14.63 9.20
N LEU A 165 -3.69 -14.10 8.82
CA LEU A 165 -4.49 -13.14 9.60
C LEU A 165 -5.67 -13.80 10.35
N ASP A 166 -5.70 -15.15 10.42
CA ASP A 166 -6.75 -15.95 11.06
C ASP A 166 -8.15 -15.81 10.41
N GLY A 167 -8.17 -15.71 9.10
CA GLY A 167 -9.38 -15.79 8.33
C GLY A 167 -9.85 -14.56 7.70
#